data_9fc5b8fa961fc9252619040c3bc3a081
#
_entry.id   9fc5b8fa961fc9252619040c3bc3a081
#
_cell.length_a   1.000
_cell.length_b   1.000
_cell.length_c   1.000
_cell.angle_alpha   90.00
_cell.angle_beta   90.00
_cell.angle_gamma   90.00
#
_symmetry.space_group_name_H-M   'P 1'
#
loop_
_entity.id
_entity.type
_entity.pdbx_description
1 polymer ?
#
loop_
_entity_poly.entity_id
_entity_poly.type
_entity_poly.pdbx_seq_one_letter_code
_entity_poly.pdbx_strand_id
1 'polypeptide(L)'
;MTETAPRIPPPARPPEQEPLPSSVKAREPGPLRQAVAQRIRTLQDDYQRDSSQAVQALALLRRGIGRQATETPELWGLVGMEQFYAAQPENHRPYEAEVLRAERAAHVAVTLWALHQQSNRAKRMHVADGASLGTAVRR
;
A
#
# COMPACT_ATOMS: atom_id res chain seq x y z
N MET A 1 45.82 60.18 15.61
CA MET A 1 45.84 58.73 15.28
C MET A 1 44.42 58.19 15.49
N THR A 2 43.63 58.14 14.44
CA THR A 2 42.29 57.60 14.45
C THR A 2 42.35 56.15 13.97
N GLU A 3 42.18 55.25 14.89
CA GLU A 3 42.14 53.80 14.64
C GLU A 3 40.79 53.46 14.03
N THR A 4 40.78 53.08 12.75
CA THR A 4 39.61 52.66 12.03
C THR A 4 39.39 51.18 12.34
N ALA A 5 38.38 50.84 13.18
CA ALA A 5 37.99 49.49 13.46
C ALA A 5 37.54 48.77 12.18
N PRO A 6 37.93 47.51 11.96
CA PRO A 6 37.50 46.76 10.80
C PRO A 6 35.99 46.48 10.84
N ARG A 7 35.26 46.89 9.82
CA ARG A 7 33.87 46.61 9.63
C ARG A 7 33.67 45.10 9.38
N ILE A 8 33.10 44.42 10.32
CA ILE A 8 32.67 43.02 10.14
C ILE A 8 31.52 43.00 9.14
N PRO A 9 31.59 42.29 8.01
CA PRO A 9 30.47 42.16 7.10
C PRO A 9 29.30 41.42 7.80
N PRO A 10 28.04 41.76 7.49
CA PRO A 10 26.88 41.09 8.08
C PRO A 10 26.89 39.61 7.66
N PRO A 11 26.39 38.70 8.52
CA PRO A 11 26.33 37.30 8.21
C PRO A 11 25.47 37.07 6.96
N ALA A 12 25.99 36.22 6.06
CA ALA A 12 25.26 35.81 4.86
C ALA A 12 23.88 35.30 5.21
N ARG A 13 22.86 35.77 4.49
CA ARG A 13 21.50 35.22 4.61
C ARG A 13 21.57 33.69 4.38
N PRO A 14 20.87 32.90 5.21
CA PRO A 14 20.71 31.49 4.90
C PRO A 14 20.05 31.35 3.52
N PRO A 15 20.41 30.32 2.74
CA PRO A 15 19.81 30.11 1.43
C PRO A 15 18.28 30.03 1.62
N GLU A 16 17.56 30.86 0.86
CA GLU A 16 16.11 30.78 0.78
C GLU A 16 15.80 29.34 0.35
N GLN A 17 15.17 28.61 1.24
CA GLN A 17 14.64 27.29 0.95
C GLN A 17 13.59 27.48 -0.15
N GLU A 18 13.93 27.06 -1.37
CA GLU A 18 12.95 26.97 -2.45
C GLU A 18 11.74 26.20 -1.92
N PRO A 19 10.52 26.72 -2.08
CA PRO A 19 9.34 25.98 -1.67
C PRO A 19 9.30 24.67 -2.44
N LEU A 20 9.34 23.54 -1.71
CA LEU A 20 9.15 22.22 -2.27
C LEU A 20 7.90 22.26 -3.15
N PRO A 21 7.94 21.72 -4.38
CA PRO A 21 6.81 21.76 -5.30
C PRO A 21 5.59 21.10 -4.63
N SER A 22 4.61 21.92 -4.31
CA SER A 22 3.38 21.55 -3.59
C SER A 22 2.39 20.75 -4.43
N SER A 23 2.80 20.14 -5.52
CA SER A 23 1.95 19.30 -6.35
C SER A 23 2.66 18.01 -6.72
N VAL A 24 2.80 17.10 -5.74
CA VAL A 24 2.82 15.69 -6.11
C VAL A 24 1.41 15.39 -6.64
N LYS A 25 1.20 15.53 -7.95
CA LYS A 25 0.04 14.98 -8.65
C LYS A 25 -0.09 13.56 -8.13
N ALA A 26 -1.22 13.23 -7.48
CA ALA A 26 -1.49 11.91 -7.00
C ALA A 26 -1.32 10.95 -8.19
N ARG A 27 -0.22 10.18 -8.17
CA ARG A 27 0.09 9.25 -9.25
C ARG A 27 -1.04 8.23 -9.28
N GLU A 28 -1.65 8.03 -10.44
CA GLU A 28 -2.69 7.02 -10.59
C GLU A 28 -2.20 5.68 -10.03
N PRO A 29 -3.06 4.96 -9.31
CA PRO A 29 -2.67 3.69 -8.72
C PRO A 29 -2.29 2.69 -9.80
N GLY A 30 -1.10 2.09 -9.69
CA GLY A 30 -0.63 1.07 -10.61
C GLY A 30 -1.50 -0.21 -10.59
N PRO A 31 -1.31 -1.11 -11.58
CA PRO A 31 -2.15 -2.29 -11.77
C PRO A 31 -2.20 -3.20 -10.53
N LEU A 32 -1.09 -3.36 -9.83
CA LEU A 32 -1.06 -4.17 -8.60
C LEU A 32 -1.95 -3.58 -7.50
N ARG A 33 -1.85 -2.27 -7.27
CA ARG A 33 -2.68 -1.59 -6.25
C ARG A 33 -4.16 -1.71 -6.58
N GLN A 34 -4.52 -1.55 -7.85
CA GLN A 34 -5.90 -1.70 -8.31
C GLN A 34 -6.41 -3.13 -8.09
N ALA A 35 -5.64 -4.13 -8.49
CA ALA A 35 -5.98 -5.54 -8.33
C ALA A 35 -6.17 -5.94 -6.86
N VAL A 36 -5.23 -5.56 -6.01
CA VAL A 36 -5.29 -5.83 -4.56
C VAL A 36 -6.49 -5.11 -3.92
N ALA A 37 -6.69 -3.83 -4.22
CA ALA A 37 -7.81 -3.06 -3.69
C ALA A 37 -9.16 -3.64 -4.13
N GLN A 38 -9.28 -4.07 -5.38
CA GLN A 38 -10.49 -4.73 -5.88
C GLN A 38 -10.73 -6.06 -5.16
N ARG A 39 -9.69 -6.87 -5.00
CA ARG A 39 -9.81 -8.14 -4.28
C ARG A 39 -10.25 -7.95 -2.83
N ILE A 40 -9.65 -7.01 -2.13
CA ILE A 40 -10.03 -6.67 -0.75
C ILE A 40 -11.49 -6.22 -0.69
N ARG A 41 -11.94 -5.34 -1.60
CA ARG A 41 -13.34 -4.89 -1.63
C ARG A 41 -14.30 -6.05 -1.81
N THR A 42 -14.03 -6.95 -2.75
CA THR A 42 -14.87 -8.13 -2.98
C THR A 42 -14.95 -9.02 -1.74
N LEU A 43 -13.81 -9.37 -1.15
CA LEU A 43 -13.77 -10.19 0.07
C LEU A 43 -14.48 -9.51 1.25
N GLN A 44 -14.32 -8.20 1.39
CA GLN A 44 -14.95 -7.42 2.45
C GLN A 44 -16.46 -7.37 2.30
N ASP A 45 -16.96 -7.16 1.08
CA ASP A 45 -18.39 -7.15 0.78
C ASP A 45 -19.01 -8.53 1.03
N ASP A 46 -18.35 -9.60 0.59
CA ASP A 46 -18.83 -10.97 0.79
C ASP A 46 -18.78 -11.36 2.26
N TYR A 47 -17.76 -10.94 2.99
CA TYR A 47 -17.64 -11.17 4.42
C TYR A 47 -18.74 -10.46 5.22
N GLN A 48 -19.09 -9.23 4.84
CA GLN A 48 -20.19 -8.49 5.46
C GLN A 48 -21.56 -9.13 5.20
N ARG A 49 -21.71 -9.82 4.06
CA ARG A 49 -22.92 -10.61 3.72
C ARG A 49 -22.94 -12.01 4.32
N ASP A 50 -21.96 -12.33 5.17
CA ASP A 50 -21.83 -13.63 5.82
C ASP A 50 -21.59 -14.82 4.85
N SER A 51 -20.91 -14.56 3.74
CA SER A 51 -20.51 -15.62 2.81
C SER A 51 -19.53 -16.58 3.48
N SER A 52 -19.86 -17.88 3.48
CA SER A 52 -19.00 -18.93 4.02
C SER A 52 -17.63 -18.99 3.34
N GLN A 53 -17.58 -18.70 2.03
CA GLN A 53 -16.35 -18.66 1.27
C GLN A 53 -15.45 -17.49 1.74
N ALA A 54 -16.03 -16.32 1.98
CA ALA A 54 -15.29 -15.18 2.49
C ALA A 54 -14.77 -15.41 3.92
N VAL A 55 -15.57 -16.05 4.77
CA VAL A 55 -15.14 -16.44 6.12
C VAL A 55 -13.94 -17.39 6.08
N GLN A 56 -13.99 -18.40 5.22
CA GLN A 56 -12.88 -19.33 5.03
C GLN A 56 -11.65 -18.61 4.45
N ALA A 57 -11.83 -17.75 3.46
CA ALA A 57 -10.75 -16.97 2.85
C ALA A 57 -10.04 -16.09 3.90
N LEU A 58 -10.77 -15.37 4.73
CA LEU A 58 -10.19 -14.56 5.79
C LEU A 58 -9.45 -15.41 6.84
N ALA A 59 -9.98 -16.59 7.17
CA ALA A 59 -9.30 -17.51 8.09
C ALA A 59 -7.96 -18.00 7.52
N LEU A 60 -7.92 -18.34 6.23
CA LEU A 60 -6.68 -18.72 5.52
C LEU A 60 -5.69 -17.57 5.45
N LEU A 61 -6.14 -16.38 5.04
CA LEU A 61 -5.31 -15.19 4.94
C LEU A 61 -4.64 -14.83 6.28
N ARG A 62 -5.37 -14.91 7.39
CA ARG A 62 -4.81 -14.66 8.72
C ARG A 62 -3.70 -15.63 9.11
N ARG A 63 -3.78 -16.89 8.66
CA ARG A 63 -2.69 -17.88 8.86
C ARG A 63 -1.43 -17.55 8.07
N GLY A 64 -1.56 -16.78 7.00
CA GLY A 64 -0.45 -16.34 6.17
C GLY A 64 0.37 -15.18 6.76
N ILE A 65 -0.10 -14.56 7.84
CA ILE A 65 0.60 -13.42 8.43
C ILE A 65 1.97 -13.84 8.96
N GLY A 66 3.00 -13.06 8.60
CA GLY A 66 4.38 -13.33 8.98
C GLY A 66 5.06 -14.46 8.20
N ARG A 67 4.32 -15.14 7.30
CA ARG A 67 4.88 -16.14 6.39
C ARG A 67 5.20 -15.52 5.03
N GLN A 68 6.10 -16.12 4.29
CA GLN A 68 6.40 -15.69 2.93
C GLN A 68 5.32 -16.17 1.95
N ALA A 69 5.10 -15.42 0.87
CA ALA A 69 4.15 -15.79 -0.18
C ALA A 69 4.47 -17.18 -0.77
N THR A 70 5.76 -17.50 -0.91
CA THR A 70 6.25 -18.81 -1.41
C THR A 70 5.96 -19.97 -0.47
N GLU A 71 5.75 -19.71 0.81
CA GLU A 71 5.43 -20.74 1.82
C GLU A 71 3.93 -21.00 1.94
N THR A 72 3.11 -20.20 1.28
CA THR A 72 1.65 -20.25 1.35
C THR A 72 1.03 -20.17 -0.05
N PRO A 73 1.35 -21.12 -0.95
CA PRO A 73 0.88 -21.08 -2.33
C PRO A 73 -0.65 -21.13 -2.43
N GLU A 74 -1.34 -21.67 -1.44
CA GLU A 74 -2.80 -21.69 -1.34
C GLU A 74 -3.43 -20.29 -1.25
N LEU A 75 -2.66 -19.27 -0.87
CA LEU A 75 -3.15 -17.89 -0.79
C LEU A 75 -3.05 -17.12 -2.10
N TRP A 76 -2.35 -17.66 -3.09
CA TRP A 76 -2.08 -16.95 -4.36
C TRP A 76 -3.36 -16.42 -5.03
N GLY A 77 -4.39 -17.26 -5.16
CA GLY A 77 -5.68 -16.85 -5.72
C GLY A 77 -6.50 -15.91 -4.82
N LEU A 78 -6.15 -15.83 -3.53
CA LEU A 78 -6.85 -14.97 -2.57
C LEU A 78 -6.29 -13.54 -2.50
N VAL A 79 -5.04 -13.33 -2.91
CA VAL A 79 -4.35 -12.04 -2.76
C VAL A 79 -4.46 -11.12 -3.97
N GLY A 80 -5.18 -11.50 -5.02
CA GLY A 80 -5.45 -10.65 -6.17
C GLY A 80 -4.45 -10.78 -7.31
N MET A 81 -3.64 -11.83 -7.33
CA MET A 81 -2.66 -12.04 -8.42
C MET A 81 -3.32 -12.36 -9.75
N GLU A 82 -4.47 -13.04 -9.76
CA GLU A 82 -5.25 -13.26 -11.00
C GLU A 82 -5.67 -11.95 -11.65
N GLN A 83 -6.17 -11.01 -10.85
CA GLN A 83 -6.58 -9.68 -11.32
C GLN A 83 -5.37 -8.87 -11.80
N PHE A 84 -4.24 -9.00 -11.10
CA PHE A 84 -2.99 -8.35 -11.52
C PHE A 84 -2.53 -8.84 -12.90
N TYR A 85 -2.53 -10.15 -13.15
CA TYR A 85 -2.18 -10.70 -14.44
C TYR A 85 -3.19 -10.32 -15.54
N ALA A 86 -4.48 -10.36 -15.24
CA ALA A 86 -5.51 -9.97 -16.19
C ALA A 86 -5.44 -8.48 -16.58
N ALA A 87 -4.90 -7.64 -15.73
CA ALA A 87 -4.74 -6.20 -15.98
C ALA A 87 -3.47 -5.86 -16.79
N GLN A 88 -2.59 -6.84 -17.07
CA GLN A 88 -1.40 -6.60 -17.86
C GLN A 88 -1.77 -6.42 -19.34
N PRO A 89 -1.09 -5.50 -20.06
CA PRO A 89 -1.25 -5.40 -21.52
C PRO A 89 -0.87 -6.72 -22.21
N GLU A 90 -1.58 -7.08 -23.27
CA GLU A 90 -1.33 -8.36 -24.01
C GLU A 90 0.13 -8.54 -24.47
N ASN A 91 0.82 -7.44 -24.73
CA ASN A 91 2.21 -7.43 -25.19
C ASN A 91 3.24 -7.25 -24.05
N HIS A 92 2.78 -7.16 -22.80
CA HIS A 92 3.67 -6.99 -21.65
C HIS A 92 3.67 -8.24 -20.77
N ARG A 93 4.78 -8.95 -20.79
CA ARG A 93 5.02 -10.04 -19.85
C ARG A 93 5.90 -9.51 -18.73
N PRO A 94 5.41 -9.43 -17.48
CA PRO A 94 6.21 -8.94 -16.37
C PRO A 94 7.42 -9.84 -16.15
N TYR A 95 8.57 -9.26 -15.79
CA TYR A 95 9.76 -10.01 -15.44
C TYR A 95 9.55 -10.80 -14.15
N GLU A 96 10.24 -11.93 -14.00
CA GLU A 96 10.14 -12.76 -12.80
C GLU A 96 10.37 -12.00 -11.50
N ALA A 97 11.37 -11.12 -11.46
CA ALA A 97 11.64 -10.28 -10.29
C ALA A 97 10.49 -9.28 -9.98
N GLU A 98 9.78 -8.81 -11.01
CA GLU A 98 8.60 -7.95 -10.84
C GLU A 98 7.43 -8.76 -10.27
N VAL A 99 7.20 -9.95 -10.79
CA VAL A 99 6.17 -10.88 -10.30
C VAL A 99 6.40 -11.21 -8.83
N LEU A 100 7.61 -11.59 -8.44
CA LEU A 100 7.95 -11.91 -7.06
C LEU A 100 7.74 -10.73 -6.11
N ARG A 101 8.07 -9.51 -6.55
CA ARG A 101 7.78 -8.30 -5.76
C ARG A 101 6.28 -8.04 -5.63
N ALA A 102 5.53 -8.23 -6.72
CA ALA A 102 4.09 -8.07 -6.72
C ALA A 102 3.41 -9.09 -5.80
N GLU A 103 3.81 -10.36 -5.86
CA GLU A 103 3.29 -11.42 -4.98
C GLU A 103 3.55 -11.11 -3.50
N ARG A 104 4.77 -10.71 -3.16
CA ARG A 104 5.12 -10.33 -1.78
C ARG A 104 4.29 -9.15 -1.29
N ALA A 105 4.17 -8.11 -2.11
CA ALA A 105 3.41 -6.92 -1.76
C ALA A 105 1.91 -7.23 -1.59
N ALA A 106 1.33 -8.00 -2.52
CA ALA A 106 -0.07 -8.43 -2.43
C ALA A 106 -0.31 -9.29 -1.20
N HIS A 107 0.56 -10.26 -0.94
CA HIS A 107 0.48 -11.13 0.24
C HIS A 107 0.46 -10.32 1.54
N VAL A 108 1.42 -9.42 1.73
CA VAL A 108 1.49 -8.58 2.94
C VAL A 108 0.25 -7.70 3.06
N ALA A 109 -0.17 -7.03 1.99
CA ALA A 109 -1.31 -6.13 2.03
C ALA A 109 -2.62 -6.84 2.40
N VAL A 110 -2.90 -7.98 1.76
CA VAL A 110 -4.17 -8.69 1.95
C VAL A 110 -4.20 -9.45 3.28
N THR A 111 -3.11 -10.05 3.71
CA THR A 111 -3.03 -10.72 5.02
C THR A 111 -3.15 -9.72 6.17
N LEU A 112 -2.52 -8.54 6.08
CA LEU A 112 -2.69 -7.46 7.06
C LEU A 112 -4.12 -6.94 7.10
N TRP A 113 -4.75 -6.73 5.94
CA TRP A 113 -6.17 -6.37 5.90
C TRP A 113 -7.03 -7.43 6.58
N ALA A 114 -6.82 -8.72 6.29
CA ALA A 114 -7.58 -9.81 6.89
C ALA A 114 -7.42 -9.86 8.42
N LEU A 115 -6.24 -9.52 8.93
CA LEU A 115 -6.00 -9.39 10.36
C LEU A 115 -6.83 -8.25 10.96
N HIS A 116 -6.82 -7.08 10.35
CA HIS A 116 -7.58 -5.93 10.83
C HIS A 116 -9.09 -6.13 10.71
N GLN A 117 -9.54 -6.79 9.65
CA GLN A 117 -10.96 -7.12 9.48
C GLN A 117 -11.43 -8.12 10.53
N GLN A 118 -10.60 -9.10 10.90
CA GLN A 118 -10.88 -10.17 11.88
C GLN A 118 -12.33 -10.67 11.85
N SER A 119 -13.03 -10.59 12.99
CA SER A 119 -14.45 -10.92 13.13
C SER A 119 -15.37 -9.69 13.10
N ASN A 120 -14.82 -8.53 12.73
CA ASN A 120 -15.60 -7.30 12.69
C ASN A 120 -16.38 -7.19 11.38
N ARG A 121 -17.64 -7.65 11.39
CA ARG A 121 -18.53 -7.58 10.23
C ARG A 121 -19.25 -6.25 10.08
N ALA A 122 -19.29 -5.46 11.15
CA ALA A 122 -20.04 -4.19 11.16
C ALA A 122 -19.28 -3.05 10.47
N LYS A 123 -17.96 -3.15 10.37
CA LYS A 123 -17.10 -2.09 9.83
C LYS A 123 -16.21 -2.59 8.70
N ARG A 124 -15.95 -1.70 7.76
CA ARG A 124 -14.98 -1.91 6.69
C ARG A 124 -13.61 -1.48 7.17
N MET A 125 -12.64 -2.38 7.13
CA MET A 125 -11.25 -2.06 7.48
C MET A 125 -10.46 -1.52 6.28
N HIS A 126 -10.96 -1.74 5.07
CA HIS A 126 -10.45 -1.08 3.87
C HIS A 126 -11.41 0.02 3.42
N VAL A 127 -10.92 1.25 3.40
CA VAL A 127 -11.63 2.45 2.93
C VAL A 127 -10.83 3.06 1.80
N ALA A 128 -11.42 3.15 0.60
CA ALA A 128 -10.72 3.58 -0.62
C ALA A 128 -10.08 4.98 -0.49
N ASP A 129 -10.81 5.91 0.12
CA ASP A 129 -10.39 7.31 0.31
C ASP A 129 -9.87 7.58 1.73
N GLY A 130 -9.49 6.53 2.44
CA GLY A 130 -8.95 6.62 3.79
C GLY A 130 -7.57 7.29 3.82
N ALA A 131 -7.20 7.81 5.00
CA ALA A 131 -5.89 8.37 5.21
C ALA A 131 -4.79 7.33 4.93
N SER A 132 -3.71 7.75 4.27
CA SER A 132 -2.55 6.88 4.08
C SER A 132 -1.93 6.49 5.43
N LEU A 133 -1.23 5.36 5.48
CA LEU A 133 -0.51 4.91 6.68
C LEU A 133 0.41 6.03 7.20
N GLY A 134 1.13 6.72 6.32
CA GLY A 134 2.00 7.83 6.69
C GLY A 134 1.25 9.01 7.34
N THR A 135 0.01 9.27 6.93
CA THR A 135 -0.85 10.29 7.55
C THR A 135 -1.37 9.82 8.91
N ALA A 136 -1.73 8.55 9.03
CA ALA A 136 -2.23 7.98 10.28
C ALA A 136 -1.16 7.97 11.38
N VAL A 137 0.09 7.70 11.03
CA VAL A 137 1.23 7.64 11.99
C VAL A 137 1.66 9.03 12.47
N ARG A 138 1.36 10.10 11.72
CA ARG A 138 1.71 11.48 12.12
C ARG A 138 0.78 12.10 13.17
N ARG A 139 -0.29 11.44 13.52
CA ARG A 139 -1.21 11.87 14.58
C ARG A 139 -0.78 11.30 15.91
#